data_86416e81d4b98593aaa8b8d198120c85
#
_entry.id   86416e81d4b98593aaa8b8d198120c85
#
_cell.length_a   1.000
_cell.length_b   1.000
_cell.length_c   1.000
_cell.angle_alpha   90.00
_cell.angle_beta   90.00
_cell.angle_gamma   90.00
#
_symmetry.space_group_name_H-M   'P 1'
#
loop_
_entity.id
_entity.type
_entity.pdbx_description
1 polymer ?
#
loop_
_entity_poly.entity_id
_entity_poly.type
_entity_poly.pdbx_seq_one_letter_code
_entity_poly.pdbx_strand_id
1 'polypeptide(L)'
;MKDKKPDTEKPSKYDHLEKMSISELLLNINNEDKTVPQKIEEVLPNIESLIEVIVAKMKQGGRLFYIGAGTSGRLGVLDASECPPTYGVSDNMVIGLIAGGDYALRKAVENAEDDTEQAWKDLQEYDIEKNDVLVGIAASGTTPYVIGGIKDARKNGITTGCITCSSDSPLARASEYPIEVV
;
A
#
# COMPACT_ATOMS: atom_id res chain seq x y z
N MET A 1 21.76 13.00 -4.13
CA MET A 1 21.70 11.73 -4.92
C MET A 1 20.59 11.95 -5.93
N LYS A 2 20.78 11.63 -7.21
CA LYS A 2 19.65 11.62 -8.16
C LYS A 2 18.71 10.52 -7.70
N ASP A 3 17.45 10.84 -7.45
CA ASP A 3 16.45 9.86 -7.09
C ASP A 3 16.39 8.81 -8.20
N LYS A 4 16.59 7.55 -7.82
CA LYS A 4 16.47 6.41 -8.73
C LYS A 4 15.03 6.39 -9.25
N LYS A 5 14.85 6.29 -10.56
CA LYS A 5 13.52 6.15 -11.16
C LYS A 5 12.85 4.90 -10.58
N PRO A 6 11.57 4.97 -10.14
CA PRO A 6 10.86 3.80 -9.62
C PRO A 6 10.89 2.62 -10.59
N ASP A 7 10.92 1.40 -10.05
CA ASP A 7 10.91 0.19 -10.90
C ASP A 7 9.63 0.08 -11.72
N THR A 8 8.52 0.61 -11.21
CA THR A 8 7.22 0.72 -11.91
C THR A 8 7.24 1.64 -13.14
N GLU A 9 8.27 2.47 -13.30
CA GLU A 9 8.46 3.40 -14.41
C GLU A 9 9.50 2.90 -15.44
N LYS A 10 9.91 1.65 -15.35
CA LYS A 10 10.81 1.04 -16.35
C LYS A 10 10.09 0.86 -17.68
N PRO A 11 10.83 0.90 -18.81
CA PRO A 11 10.27 0.56 -20.11
C PRO A 11 9.63 -0.83 -20.11
N SER A 12 8.57 -1.00 -20.88
CA SER A 12 7.95 -2.30 -21.13
C SER A 12 8.94 -3.27 -21.77
N LYS A 13 8.77 -4.57 -21.51
CA LYS A 13 9.44 -5.66 -22.22
C LYS A 13 8.86 -5.88 -23.64
N TYR A 14 7.69 -5.30 -23.90
CA TYR A 14 6.95 -5.47 -25.12
C TYR A 14 6.91 -4.17 -25.92
N ASP A 15 7.40 -4.19 -27.14
CA ASP A 15 7.37 -3.08 -28.06
C ASP A 15 6.14 -3.15 -28.98
N HIS A 16 5.68 -2.01 -29.46
CA HIS A 16 4.62 -1.92 -30.48
C HIS A 16 3.30 -2.61 -30.08
N LEU A 17 2.86 -2.40 -28.84
CA LEU A 17 1.58 -2.95 -28.33
C LEU A 17 0.41 -2.60 -29.26
N GLU A 18 0.42 -1.42 -29.87
CA GLU A 18 -0.59 -0.95 -30.81
C GLU A 18 -0.68 -1.77 -32.11
N LYS A 19 0.33 -2.60 -32.40
CA LYS A 19 0.38 -3.47 -33.59
C LYS A 19 0.09 -4.93 -33.29
N MET A 20 0.02 -5.29 -32.01
CA MET A 20 -0.23 -6.67 -31.59
C MET A 20 -1.69 -7.04 -31.81
N SER A 21 -1.92 -8.28 -32.18
CA SER A 21 -3.25 -8.87 -32.18
C SER A 21 -3.79 -8.98 -30.74
N ILE A 22 -5.11 -9.07 -30.61
CA ILE A 22 -5.76 -9.28 -29.30
C ILE A 22 -5.21 -10.55 -28.61
N SER A 23 -4.99 -11.63 -29.39
CA SER A 23 -4.45 -12.88 -28.88
C SER A 23 -3.03 -12.70 -28.30
N GLU A 24 -2.18 -11.98 -28.99
CA GLU A 24 -0.82 -11.68 -28.51
C GLU A 24 -0.84 -10.81 -27.24
N LEU A 25 -1.69 -9.78 -27.20
CA LEU A 25 -1.84 -8.95 -25.99
C LEU A 25 -2.30 -9.78 -24.79
N LEU A 26 -3.34 -10.62 -24.96
CA LEU A 26 -3.84 -11.49 -23.88
C LEU A 26 -2.79 -12.48 -23.39
N LEU A 27 -2.02 -13.08 -24.32
CA LEU A 27 -0.95 -14.01 -23.96
C LEU A 27 0.16 -13.29 -23.19
N ASN A 28 0.57 -12.13 -23.63
CA ASN A 28 1.63 -11.34 -23.01
C ASN A 28 1.22 -10.86 -21.60
N ILE A 29 0.01 -10.34 -21.42
CA ILE A 29 -0.54 -9.96 -20.11
C ILE A 29 -0.55 -11.19 -19.17
N ASN A 30 -1.09 -12.32 -19.63
CA ASN A 30 -1.14 -13.55 -18.82
C ASN A 30 0.25 -14.07 -18.46
N ASN A 31 1.25 -13.89 -19.31
CA ASN A 31 2.61 -14.30 -19.00
C ASN A 31 3.26 -13.39 -17.94
N GLU A 32 3.00 -12.08 -17.95
CA GLU A 32 3.46 -11.18 -16.88
C GLU A 32 2.74 -11.51 -15.56
N ASP A 33 1.42 -11.72 -15.57
CA ASP A 33 0.65 -12.08 -14.38
C ASP A 33 1.18 -13.35 -13.69
N LYS A 34 1.66 -14.33 -14.45
CA LYS A 34 2.28 -15.56 -13.90
C LYS A 34 3.57 -15.31 -13.12
N THR A 35 4.24 -14.18 -13.32
CA THR A 35 5.46 -13.84 -12.57
C THR A 35 5.15 -13.32 -11.16
N VAL A 36 3.95 -12.78 -10.93
CA VAL A 36 3.59 -12.13 -9.68
C VAL A 36 3.67 -13.07 -8.47
N PRO A 37 3.07 -14.29 -8.47
CA PRO A 37 3.19 -15.20 -7.33
C PRO A 37 4.65 -15.57 -7.01
N GLN A 38 5.50 -15.70 -8.02
CA GLN A 38 6.92 -16.00 -7.81
C GLN A 38 7.64 -14.85 -7.11
N LYS A 39 7.32 -13.60 -7.47
CA LYS A 39 7.88 -12.42 -6.81
C LYS A 39 7.38 -12.26 -5.38
N ILE A 40 6.15 -12.65 -5.09
CA ILE A 40 5.62 -12.69 -3.73
C ILE A 40 6.36 -13.76 -2.90
N GLU A 41 6.66 -14.94 -3.48
CA GLU A 41 7.39 -16.01 -2.80
C GLU A 41 8.77 -15.54 -2.32
N GLU A 42 9.47 -14.70 -3.11
CA GLU A 42 10.78 -14.13 -2.75
C GLU A 42 10.73 -13.27 -1.47
N VAL A 43 9.57 -12.67 -1.14
CA VAL A 43 9.39 -11.75 -0.01
C VAL A 43 8.52 -12.30 1.12
N LEU A 44 8.16 -13.59 1.08
CA LEU A 44 7.37 -14.22 2.15
C LEU A 44 7.93 -14.00 3.56
N PRO A 45 9.24 -14.02 3.83
CA PRO A 45 9.77 -13.74 5.16
C PRO A 45 9.47 -12.31 5.65
N ASN A 46 9.43 -11.33 4.73
CA ASN A 46 9.06 -9.95 5.06
C ASN A 46 7.56 -9.83 5.37
N ILE A 47 6.73 -10.53 4.59
CA ILE A 47 5.28 -10.62 4.81
C ILE A 47 5.01 -11.26 6.17
N GLU A 48 5.66 -12.39 6.48
CA GLU A 48 5.53 -13.08 7.77
C GLU A 48 5.84 -12.13 8.93
N SER A 49 6.98 -11.43 8.88
CA SER A 49 7.40 -10.49 9.92
C SER A 49 6.38 -9.36 10.15
N LEU A 50 5.80 -8.82 9.09
CA LEU A 50 4.75 -7.80 9.21
C LEU A 50 3.48 -8.39 9.81
N ILE A 51 3.04 -9.57 9.37
CA ILE A 51 1.82 -10.23 9.88
C ILE A 51 1.98 -10.57 11.36
N GLU A 52 3.14 -11.06 11.80
CA GLU A 52 3.40 -11.38 13.21
C GLU A 52 3.19 -10.16 14.11
N VAL A 53 3.71 -9.00 13.74
CA VAL A 53 3.52 -7.78 14.53
C VAL A 53 2.09 -7.27 14.49
N ILE A 54 1.40 -7.34 13.33
CA ILE A 54 -0.01 -7.00 13.23
C ILE A 54 -0.84 -7.88 14.18
N VAL A 55 -0.66 -9.19 14.13
CA VAL A 55 -1.37 -10.14 14.99
C VAL A 55 -1.09 -9.89 16.47
N ALA A 56 0.16 -9.61 16.84
CA ALA A 56 0.54 -9.31 18.22
C ALA A 56 -0.17 -8.05 18.75
N LYS A 57 -0.23 -6.99 17.93
CA LYS A 57 -0.91 -5.74 18.27
C LYS A 57 -2.43 -5.91 18.35
N MET A 58 -3.04 -6.56 17.36
CA MET A 58 -4.49 -6.80 17.34
C MET A 58 -4.96 -7.67 18.52
N LYS A 59 -4.18 -8.65 18.95
CA LYS A 59 -4.45 -9.43 20.18
C LYS A 59 -4.46 -8.58 21.44
N GLN A 60 -3.84 -7.41 21.43
CA GLN A 60 -3.81 -6.45 22.52
C GLN A 60 -4.87 -5.34 22.37
N GLY A 61 -5.81 -5.50 21.44
CA GLY A 61 -6.87 -4.54 21.15
C GLY A 61 -6.50 -3.44 20.16
N GLY A 62 -5.32 -3.51 19.53
CA GLY A 62 -4.93 -2.61 18.45
C GLY A 62 -5.66 -2.90 17.14
N ARG A 63 -5.58 -1.96 16.20
CA ARG A 63 -6.25 -1.98 14.90
C ARG A 63 -5.22 -1.96 13.78
N LEU A 64 -5.66 -2.40 12.59
CA LEU A 64 -4.88 -2.28 11.36
C LEU A 64 -5.40 -1.10 10.53
N PHE A 65 -4.52 -0.21 10.13
CA PHE A 65 -4.82 0.89 9.21
C PHE A 65 -4.08 0.67 7.88
N TYR A 66 -4.78 0.88 6.78
CA TYR A 66 -4.20 1.04 5.45
C TYR A 66 -4.28 2.50 5.01
N ILE A 67 -3.21 3.01 4.41
CA ILE A 67 -3.23 4.29 3.69
C ILE A 67 -2.67 4.12 2.28
N GLY A 68 -3.29 4.79 1.32
CA GLY A 68 -2.86 4.75 -0.07
C GLY A 68 -3.48 5.86 -0.91
N ALA A 69 -3.04 6.00 -2.14
CA ALA A 69 -3.64 6.90 -3.12
C ALA A 69 -4.11 6.12 -4.35
N GLY A 70 -5.10 6.63 -5.06
CA GLY A 70 -5.62 6.03 -6.28
C GLY A 70 -5.99 4.56 -6.11
N THR A 71 -5.47 3.68 -6.97
CA THR A 71 -5.75 2.23 -6.93
C THR A 71 -5.24 1.58 -5.65
N SER A 72 -4.06 1.98 -5.16
CA SER A 72 -3.49 1.44 -3.91
C SER A 72 -4.37 1.75 -2.70
N GLY A 73 -4.91 2.98 -2.61
CA GLY A 73 -5.86 3.35 -1.55
C GLY A 73 -7.17 2.57 -1.66
N ARG A 74 -7.69 2.37 -2.88
CA ARG A 74 -8.90 1.55 -3.11
C ARG A 74 -8.72 0.10 -2.68
N LEU A 75 -7.54 -0.49 -2.89
CA LEU A 75 -7.24 -1.85 -2.44
C LEU A 75 -7.26 -1.95 -0.91
N GLY A 76 -6.67 -0.98 -0.22
CA GLY A 76 -6.71 -0.94 1.25
C GLY A 76 -8.14 -0.81 1.80
N VAL A 77 -8.96 0.05 1.19
CA VAL A 77 -10.39 0.20 1.57
C VAL A 77 -11.18 -1.07 1.23
N LEU A 78 -10.92 -1.70 0.09
CA LEU A 78 -11.57 -2.95 -0.30
C LEU A 78 -11.30 -4.04 0.73
N ASP A 79 -10.03 -4.29 1.07
CA ASP A 79 -9.66 -5.29 2.09
C ASP A 79 -10.31 -5.00 3.44
N ALA A 80 -10.26 -3.76 3.91
CA ALA A 80 -10.89 -3.34 5.16
C ALA A 80 -12.41 -3.61 5.16
N SER A 81 -13.10 -3.30 4.06
CA SER A 81 -14.56 -3.47 3.93
C SER A 81 -15.00 -4.94 3.90
N GLU A 82 -14.13 -5.86 3.49
CA GLU A 82 -14.43 -7.29 3.44
C GLU A 82 -14.20 -8.01 4.78
N CYS A 83 -13.46 -7.41 5.70
CA CYS A 83 -13.17 -8.04 7.00
C CYS A 83 -14.44 -8.30 7.85
N PRO A 84 -15.39 -7.37 8.02
CA PRO A 84 -16.60 -7.60 8.79
C PRO A 84 -17.50 -8.72 8.24
N PRO A 85 -17.90 -8.74 6.95
CA PRO A 85 -18.75 -9.78 6.42
C PRO A 85 -18.08 -11.15 6.33
N THR A 86 -16.73 -11.19 6.15
CA THR A 86 -15.99 -12.43 5.98
C THR A 86 -15.62 -13.08 7.32
N TYR A 87 -15.21 -12.26 8.30
CA TYR A 87 -14.69 -12.75 9.58
C TYR A 87 -15.57 -12.44 10.78
N GLY A 88 -16.64 -11.66 10.61
CA GLY A 88 -17.54 -11.27 11.71
C GLY A 88 -16.90 -10.33 12.73
N VAL A 89 -15.90 -9.56 12.32
CA VAL A 89 -15.21 -8.58 13.15
C VAL A 89 -15.89 -7.21 13.09
N SER A 90 -15.52 -6.31 14.03
CA SER A 90 -16.01 -4.93 14.01
C SER A 90 -15.46 -4.16 12.81
N ASP A 91 -16.26 -3.26 12.24
CA ASP A 91 -15.88 -2.33 11.16
C ASP A 91 -14.67 -1.45 11.52
N ASN A 92 -14.40 -1.28 12.82
CA ASN A 92 -13.28 -0.49 13.31
C ASN A 92 -11.98 -1.31 13.51
N MET A 93 -11.96 -2.60 13.21
CA MET A 93 -10.77 -3.45 13.42
C MET A 93 -9.74 -3.27 12.31
N VAL A 94 -10.19 -3.13 11.06
CA VAL A 94 -9.34 -2.84 9.90
C VAL A 94 -9.93 -1.62 9.19
N ILE A 95 -9.12 -0.60 8.98
CA ILE A 95 -9.56 0.70 8.47
C ILE A 95 -8.71 1.06 7.24
N GLY A 96 -9.37 1.32 6.13
CA GLY A 96 -8.71 1.77 4.89
C GLY A 96 -8.95 3.25 4.65
N LEU A 97 -7.88 4.02 4.45
CA LEU A 97 -7.93 5.44 4.12
C LEU A 97 -7.32 5.69 2.74
N ILE A 98 -7.90 6.60 1.99
CA ILE A 98 -7.47 6.95 0.64
C ILE A 98 -7.26 8.46 0.52
N ALA A 99 -6.17 8.87 -0.12
CA ALA A 99 -5.95 10.29 -0.43
C ALA A 99 -7.15 10.88 -1.19
N GLY A 100 -7.71 11.97 -0.67
CA GLY A 100 -8.92 12.60 -1.20
C GLY A 100 -10.24 12.05 -0.63
N GLY A 101 -10.17 11.15 0.38
CA GLY A 101 -11.32 10.65 1.13
C GLY A 101 -12.26 9.78 0.30
N ASP A 102 -13.47 9.54 0.79
CA ASP A 102 -14.46 8.64 0.18
C ASP A 102 -14.84 9.02 -1.26
N TYR A 103 -14.77 10.30 -1.60
CA TYR A 103 -15.00 10.73 -2.97
C TYR A 103 -13.99 10.11 -3.96
N ALA A 104 -12.72 9.95 -3.52
CA ALA A 104 -11.65 9.36 -4.31
C ALA A 104 -11.83 7.86 -4.59
N LEU A 105 -12.70 7.17 -3.86
CA LEU A 105 -13.06 5.77 -4.17
C LEU A 105 -13.69 5.62 -5.56
N ARG A 106 -14.45 6.61 -5.99
CA ARG A 106 -15.24 6.56 -7.24
C ARG A 106 -14.73 7.50 -8.32
N LYS A 107 -14.06 8.61 -7.96
CA LYS A 107 -13.60 9.63 -8.89
C LYS A 107 -12.19 10.07 -8.51
N ALA A 108 -11.32 10.32 -9.49
CA ALA A 108 -10.00 10.86 -9.24
C ALA A 108 -10.10 12.23 -8.55
N VAL A 109 -9.26 12.44 -7.55
CA VAL A 109 -9.06 13.74 -6.89
C VAL A 109 -7.63 14.15 -7.20
N GLU A 110 -7.51 15.15 -8.06
CA GLU A 110 -6.20 15.67 -8.48
C GLU A 110 -5.44 16.24 -7.28
N ASN A 111 -4.12 16.04 -7.26
CA ASN A 111 -3.19 16.54 -6.25
C ASN A 111 -3.41 16.03 -4.80
N ALA A 112 -4.41 15.18 -4.54
CA ALA A 112 -4.63 14.66 -3.18
C ALA A 112 -3.46 13.79 -2.69
N GLU A 113 -2.73 13.14 -3.60
CA GLU A 113 -1.58 12.31 -3.25
C GLU A 113 -0.30 13.10 -2.97
N ASP A 114 -0.28 14.39 -3.27
CA ASP A 114 0.90 15.25 -3.10
C ASP A 114 0.99 15.88 -1.70
N ASP A 115 -0.10 15.89 -0.93
CA ASP A 115 -0.13 16.45 0.42
C ASP A 115 0.51 15.48 1.43
N THR A 116 1.69 15.85 1.92
CA THR A 116 2.47 15.04 2.88
C THR A 116 1.91 15.05 4.31
N GLU A 117 1.00 15.98 4.63
CA GLU A 117 0.45 16.14 5.99
C GLU A 117 -0.96 15.56 6.13
N GLN A 118 -1.66 15.38 5.01
CA GLN A 118 -3.09 15.00 5.04
C GLN A 118 -3.30 13.61 5.63
N ALA A 119 -2.44 12.64 5.31
CA ALA A 119 -2.57 11.28 5.84
C ALA A 119 -2.56 11.24 7.37
N TRP A 120 -1.75 12.07 8.02
CA TRP A 120 -1.72 12.14 9.47
C TRP A 120 -3.01 12.76 10.05
N LYS A 121 -3.57 13.77 9.39
CA LYS A 121 -4.86 14.36 9.78
C LYS A 121 -5.99 13.34 9.65
N ASP A 122 -6.03 12.60 8.53
CA ASP A 122 -7.02 11.55 8.31
C ASP A 122 -6.94 10.45 9.38
N LEU A 123 -5.73 10.02 9.76
CA LEU A 123 -5.50 9.03 10.83
C LEU A 123 -5.94 9.53 12.21
N GLN A 124 -5.75 10.83 12.50
CA GLN A 124 -6.18 11.44 13.76
C GLN A 124 -7.70 11.49 13.91
N GLU A 125 -8.48 11.54 12.82
CA GLU A 125 -9.94 11.45 12.88
C GLU A 125 -10.43 10.10 13.43
N TYR A 126 -9.58 9.07 13.39
CA TYR A 126 -9.84 7.74 13.94
C TYR A 126 -9.14 7.48 15.28
N ASP A 127 -8.59 8.53 15.91
CA ASP A 127 -7.85 8.40 17.17
C ASP A 127 -6.81 7.26 17.13
N ILE A 128 -5.93 7.28 16.10
CA ILE A 128 -4.90 6.25 15.94
C ILE A 128 -3.95 6.25 17.14
N GLU A 129 -3.64 5.07 17.68
CA GLU A 129 -2.87 4.88 18.91
C GLU A 129 -1.61 4.04 18.70
N LYS A 130 -0.70 4.05 19.68
CA LYS A 130 0.56 3.28 19.66
C LYS A 130 0.37 1.76 19.55
N ASN A 131 -0.80 1.28 19.92
CA ASN A 131 -1.13 -0.14 19.81
C ASN A 131 -1.64 -0.53 18.41
N ASP A 132 -1.93 0.45 17.57
CA ASP A 132 -2.33 0.23 16.18
C ASP A 132 -1.11 -0.04 15.28
N VAL A 133 -1.38 -0.55 14.08
CA VAL A 133 -0.38 -0.73 13.01
C VAL A 133 -0.85 0.01 11.77
N LEU A 134 0.05 0.75 11.13
CA LEU A 134 -0.20 1.45 9.88
C LEU A 134 0.57 0.80 8.73
N VAL A 135 -0.13 0.42 7.67
CA VAL A 135 0.46 -0.10 6.43
C VAL A 135 0.22 0.85 5.27
N GLY A 136 1.30 1.39 4.73
CA GLY A 136 1.27 2.26 3.54
C GLY A 136 1.33 1.45 2.25
N ILE A 137 0.44 1.72 1.29
CA ILE A 137 0.39 1.03 0.00
C ILE A 137 0.69 2.03 -1.12
N ALA A 138 1.80 1.84 -1.82
CA ALA A 138 2.16 2.64 -2.99
C ALA A 138 3.09 1.86 -3.92
N ALA A 139 2.63 1.49 -5.12
CA ALA A 139 3.41 0.68 -6.06
C ALA A 139 4.76 1.32 -6.41
N SER A 140 4.81 2.62 -6.67
CA SER A 140 6.05 3.36 -6.94
C SER A 140 6.94 3.53 -5.69
N GLY A 141 6.33 3.48 -4.50
CA GLY A 141 7.00 3.81 -3.24
C GLY A 141 7.39 5.28 -3.09
N THR A 142 6.81 6.19 -3.89
CA THR A 142 7.17 7.62 -3.93
C THR A 142 6.02 8.57 -3.58
N THR A 143 4.81 8.06 -3.35
CA THR A 143 3.60 8.85 -3.08
C THR A 143 3.73 9.69 -1.81
N PRO A 144 3.70 11.03 -1.89
CA PRO A 144 3.96 11.93 -0.76
C PRO A 144 2.99 11.73 0.42
N TYR A 145 1.69 11.61 0.15
CA TYR A 145 0.65 11.31 1.15
C TYR A 145 1.01 10.08 1.99
N VAL A 146 1.39 8.97 1.35
CA VAL A 146 1.70 7.71 2.04
C VAL A 146 3.00 7.84 2.85
N ILE A 147 4.04 8.43 2.25
CA ILE A 147 5.34 8.63 2.91
C ILE A 147 5.18 9.54 4.14
N GLY A 148 4.39 10.61 4.01
CA GLY A 148 4.09 11.54 5.10
C GLY A 148 3.41 10.82 6.27
N GLY A 149 2.33 10.09 6.00
CA GLY A 149 1.60 9.32 7.01
C GLY A 149 2.47 8.30 7.74
N ILE A 150 3.29 7.53 7.01
CA ILE A 150 4.24 6.57 7.61
C ILE A 150 5.27 7.27 8.51
N LYS A 151 5.85 8.39 8.06
CA LYS A 151 6.83 9.14 8.86
C LYS A 151 6.23 9.71 10.14
N ASP A 152 5.02 10.26 10.05
CA ASP A 152 4.36 10.85 11.22
C ASP A 152 3.87 9.77 12.20
N ALA A 153 3.35 8.64 11.71
CA ALA A 153 3.03 7.48 12.54
C ALA A 153 4.25 6.99 13.33
N ARG A 154 5.41 6.83 12.69
CA ARG A 154 6.66 6.45 13.37
C ARG A 154 7.11 7.46 14.44
N LYS A 155 7.02 8.76 14.16
CA LYS A 155 7.34 9.80 15.15
C LYS A 155 6.45 9.69 16.40
N ASN A 156 5.21 9.21 16.22
CA ASN A 156 4.26 9.01 17.32
C ASN A 156 4.32 7.62 17.95
N GLY A 157 5.29 6.77 17.55
CA GLY A 157 5.52 5.46 18.13
C GLY A 157 4.54 4.38 17.68
N ILE A 158 3.91 4.58 16.52
CA ILE A 158 3.03 3.60 15.86
C ILE A 158 3.89 2.71 14.96
N THR A 159 3.67 1.41 15.04
CA THR A 159 4.33 0.43 14.18
C THR A 159 3.90 0.60 12.73
N THR A 160 4.85 0.57 11.80
CA THR A 160 4.58 0.84 10.39
C THR A 160 5.09 -0.26 9.47
N GLY A 161 4.27 -0.65 8.51
CA GLY A 161 4.64 -1.46 7.36
C GLY A 161 4.41 -0.73 6.05
N CYS A 162 4.90 -1.28 4.96
CA CYS A 162 4.49 -0.84 3.63
C CYS A 162 4.51 -1.96 2.59
N ILE A 163 3.75 -1.76 1.52
CA ILE A 163 3.75 -2.61 0.32
C ILE A 163 4.10 -1.72 -0.87
N THR A 164 5.16 -2.07 -1.59
CA THR A 164 5.64 -1.34 -2.77
C THR A 164 6.16 -2.31 -3.84
N CYS A 165 6.13 -1.87 -5.11
CA CYS A 165 6.69 -2.60 -6.25
C CYS A 165 7.98 -1.96 -6.77
N SER A 166 8.71 -1.25 -5.90
CA SER A 166 9.97 -0.57 -6.23
C SER A 166 10.99 -0.78 -5.13
N SER A 167 12.17 -1.26 -5.52
CA SER A 167 13.27 -1.54 -4.59
C SER A 167 13.88 -0.27 -4.02
N ASP A 168 14.22 -0.32 -2.73
CA ASP A 168 14.87 0.77 -2.00
C ASP A 168 14.14 2.12 -2.17
N SER A 169 12.81 2.06 -2.19
CA SER A 169 11.98 3.25 -2.38
C SER A 169 11.97 4.17 -1.14
N PRO A 170 11.64 5.47 -1.29
CA PRO A 170 11.47 6.36 -0.15
C PRO A 170 10.47 5.83 0.90
N LEU A 171 9.40 5.16 0.46
CA LEU A 171 8.40 4.57 1.34
C LEU A 171 8.98 3.36 2.11
N ALA A 172 9.71 2.47 1.42
CA ALA A 172 10.36 1.32 2.05
C ALA A 172 11.34 1.76 3.13
N ARG A 173 12.19 2.76 2.85
CA ARG A 173 13.13 3.34 3.83
C ARG A 173 12.44 4.04 5.01
N ALA A 174 11.22 4.54 4.81
CA ALA A 174 10.46 5.21 5.88
C ALA A 174 9.78 4.20 6.81
N SER A 175 9.47 2.99 6.34
CA SER A 175 8.73 1.96 7.07
C SER A 175 9.63 1.08 7.93
N GLU A 176 9.07 0.46 8.98
CA GLU A 176 9.79 -0.52 9.82
C GLU A 176 9.76 -1.92 9.21
N TYR A 177 8.65 -2.28 8.58
CA TYR A 177 8.41 -3.59 7.96
C TYR A 177 8.09 -3.40 6.46
N PRO A 178 9.10 -3.16 5.61
CA PRO A 178 8.86 -2.99 4.17
C PRO A 178 8.66 -4.33 3.47
N ILE A 179 7.65 -4.40 2.59
CA ILE A 179 7.42 -5.48 1.62
C ILE A 179 7.65 -4.90 0.23
N GLU A 180 8.75 -5.29 -0.40
CA GLU A 180 9.18 -4.81 -1.73
C GLU A 180 9.04 -5.94 -2.74
N VAL A 181 7.94 -5.96 -3.50
CA VAL A 181 7.66 -6.96 -4.55
C VAL A 181 8.13 -6.40 -5.89
N VAL A 182 9.32 -6.80 -6.40
CA VAL A 182 10.00 -6.21 -7.57
C VAL A 182 10.23 -7.20 -8.69
#